data_7eb03439e8c50a2684c61815a19ae961
#
_entry.id   7eb03439e8c50a2684c61815a19ae961
#
_cell.length_a   1.000
_cell.length_b   1.000
_cell.length_c   1.000
_cell.angle_alpha   90.00
_cell.angle_beta   90.00
_cell.angle_gamma   90.00
#
_symmetry.space_group_name_H-M   'P 1'
#
loop_
_entity.id
_entity.type
_entity.pdbx_description
1 polymer ?
#
loop_
_entity_poly.entity_id
_entity_poly.type
_entity_poly.pdbx_seq_one_letter_code
_entity_poly.pdbx_strand_id
1 'polypeptide(L)'
;MTIIAWLAVLDSILHFTLIGRFGVKQNEPFLVFGVIYAALAIALFLAVPYVLWAMLVLTVIGLVGFTLTFNKVPRDKPFERVIWGVDALTVLGTIWLLFF
;
A
#
# COMPACT_ATOMS: atom_id res chain seq x y z
N MET A 1 -3.22 16.24 0.73
CA MET A 1 -3.64 15.05 -0.04
C MET A 1 -2.66 14.65 -1.14
N THR A 2 -1.94 15.60 -1.74
CA THR A 2 -1.01 15.29 -2.82
C THR A 2 0.10 14.32 -2.40
N ILE A 3 0.66 14.51 -1.20
CA ILE A 3 1.71 13.61 -0.68
C ILE A 3 1.18 12.19 -0.53
N ILE A 4 -0.04 12.04 0.00
CA ILE A 4 -0.65 10.72 0.16
C ILE A 4 -0.93 10.09 -1.20
N ALA A 5 -1.37 10.87 -2.18
CA ALA A 5 -1.57 10.35 -3.54
C ALA A 5 -0.26 9.81 -4.13
N TRP A 6 0.85 10.53 -3.96
CA TRP A 6 2.15 10.05 -4.42
C TRP A 6 2.64 8.83 -3.65
N LEU A 7 2.35 8.74 -2.34
CA LEU A 7 2.65 7.54 -1.57
C LEU A 7 1.85 6.35 -2.08
N ALA A 8 0.58 6.55 -2.46
CA ALA A 8 -0.23 5.49 -3.05
C ALA A 8 0.33 5.03 -4.39
N VAL A 9 0.81 5.96 -5.23
CA VAL A 9 1.47 5.61 -6.49
C VAL A 9 2.72 4.79 -6.21
N LEU A 10 3.55 5.21 -5.26
CA LEU A 10 4.76 4.49 -4.89
C LEU A 10 4.43 3.10 -4.37
N ASP A 11 3.42 2.96 -3.50
CA ASP A 11 2.97 1.66 -3.00
C ASP A 11 2.54 0.75 -4.15
N SER A 12 1.75 1.28 -5.08
CA SER A 12 1.31 0.51 -6.26
C SER A 12 2.51 -0.01 -7.06
N ILE A 13 3.47 0.87 -7.34
CA ILE A 13 4.67 0.50 -8.08
C ILE A 13 5.46 -0.58 -7.34
N LEU A 14 5.62 -0.43 -6.03
CA LEU A 14 6.36 -1.42 -5.22
C LEU A 14 5.67 -2.77 -5.22
N HIS A 15 4.33 -2.79 -5.12
CA HIS A 15 3.57 -4.04 -5.15
C HIS A 15 3.71 -4.73 -6.51
N PHE A 16 3.61 -3.99 -7.60
CA PHE A 16 3.79 -4.57 -8.94
C PHE A 16 5.23 -5.01 -9.18
N THR A 17 6.20 -4.29 -8.64
CA THR A 17 7.62 -4.68 -8.73
C THR A 17 7.86 -6.00 -8.00
N LEU A 18 7.27 -6.18 -6.82
CA LEU A 18 7.36 -7.42 -6.08
C LEU A 18 6.77 -8.58 -6.89
N ILE A 19 5.62 -8.40 -7.51
CA ILE A 19 5.00 -9.42 -8.37
C ILE A 19 5.91 -9.74 -9.55
N GLY A 20 6.51 -8.73 -10.16
CA GLY A 20 7.44 -8.94 -11.28
C GLY A 20 8.68 -9.70 -10.91
N ARG A 21 9.18 -9.52 -9.67
CA ARG A 21 10.40 -10.19 -9.21
C ARG A 21 10.14 -11.60 -8.66
N PHE A 22 9.05 -11.79 -7.93
CA PHE A 22 8.81 -13.03 -7.18
C PHE A 22 7.62 -13.85 -7.70
N GLY A 23 6.90 -13.33 -8.68
CA GLY A 23 5.77 -14.01 -9.28
C GLY A 23 4.46 -13.81 -8.52
N VAL A 24 3.36 -14.21 -9.14
CA VAL A 24 2.02 -14.04 -8.57
C VAL A 24 1.71 -15.11 -7.53
N LYS A 25 2.23 -16.33 -7.71
CA LYS A 25 1.97 -17.44 -6.81
C LYS A 25 2.46 -17.10 -5.40
N GLN A 26 1.60 -17.26 -4.40
CA GLN A 26 1.82 -16.88 -3.00
C GLN A 26 1.85 -15.37 -2.74
N ASN A 27 1.74 -14.55 -3.80
CA ASN A 27 1.79 -13.10 -3.69
C ASN A 27 0.54 -12.42 -4.26
N GLU A 28 -0.55 -13.17 -4.44
CA GLU A 28 -1.80 -12.62 -4.94
C GLU A 28 -2.28 -11.38 -4.17
N PRO A 29 -2.19 -11.32 -2.83
CA PRO A 29 -2.58 -10.12 -2.10
C PRO A 29 -1.81 -8.88 -2.54
N PHE A 30 -0.55 -9.01 -2.91
CA PHE A 30 0.25 -7.88 -3.40
C PHE A 30 -0.25 -7.39 -4.76
N LEU A 31 -0.68 -8.30 -5.63
CA LEU A 31 -1.27 -7.91 -6.90
C LEU A 31 -2.58 -7.15 -6.68
N VAL A 32 -3.44 -7.68 -5.81
CA VAL A 32 -4.72 -7.04 -5.48
C VAL A 32 -4.49 -5.65 -4.89
N PHE A 33 -3.60 -5.52 -3.91
CA PHE A 33 -3.32 -4.23 -3.29
C PHE A 33 -2.61 -3.28 -4.24
N GLY A 34 -1.78 -3.77 -5.16
CA GLY A 34 -1.20 -2.93 -6.21
C GLY A 34 -2.28 -2.24 -7.03
N VAL A 35 -3.28 -2.99 -7.46
CA VAL A 35 -4.43 -2.44 -8.20
C VAL A 35 -5.24 -1.48 -7.32
N ILE A 36 -5.47 -1.85 -6.06
CA ILE A 36 -6.21 -1.01 -5.11
C ILE A 36 -5.50 0.33 -4.90
N TYR A 37 -4.18 0.32 -4.69
CA TYR A 37 -3.43 1.56 -4.50
C TYR A 37 -3.42 2.41 -5.76
N ALA A 38 -3.35 1.82 -6.94
CA ALA A 38 -3.46 2.57 -8.19
C ALA A 38 -4.82 3.27 -8.29
N ALA A 39 -5.89 2.57 -7.97
CA ALA A 39 -7.24 3.15 -7.97
C ALA A 39 -7.38 4.25 -6.91
N LEU A 40 -6.83 4.02 -5.71
CA LEU A 40 -6.85 5.02 -4.64
C LEU A 40 -6.05 6.26 -4.99
N ALA A 41 -4.91 6.11 -5.67
CA ALA A 41 -4.11 7.24 -6.12
C ALA A 41 -4.90 8.09 -7.12
N ILE A 42 -5.58 7.47 -8.07
CA ILE A 42 -6.43 8.18 -9.02
C ILE A 42 -7.55 8.93 -8.27
N ALA A 43 -8.21 8.25 -7.32
CA ALA A 43 -9.28 8.86 -6.54
C ALA A 43 -8.77 10.03 -5.70
N LEU A 44 -7.56 9.95 -5.15
CA LEU A 44 -6.95 11.05 -4.39
C LEU A 44 -6.65 12.25 -5.28
N PHE A 45 -6.13 12.03 -6.49
CA PHE A 45 -5.88 13.12 -7.44
C PHE A 45 -7.18 13.76 -7.92
N LEU A 46 -8.28 13.00 -7.97
CA LEU A 46 -9.60 13.52 -8.34
C LEU A 46 -10.38 14.08 -7.14
N ALA A 47 -9.80 14.01 -5.93
CA ALA A 47 -10.43 14.50 -4.69
C ALA A 47 -11.81 13.89 -4.44
N VAL A 48 -11.94 12.58 -4.65
CA VAL A 48 -13.19 11.84 -4.40
C VAL A 48 -13.52 11.88 -2.91
N PRO A 49 -14.80 12.16 -2.52
CA PRO A 49 -15.19 12.16 -1.11
C PRO A 49 -14.91 10.82 -0.42
N TYR A 50 -14.51 10.90 0.85
CA TYR A 50 -14.25 9.72 1.70
C TYR A 50 -13.08 8.84 1.26
N VAL A 51 -12.32 9.23 0.23
CA VAL A 51 -11.17 8.42 -0.23
C VAL A 51 -10.12 8.25 0.86
N LEU A 52 -9.93 9.24 1.73
CA LEU A 52 -8.96 9.14 2.83
C LEU A 52 -9.35 8.04 3.82
N TRP A 53 -10.66 7.86 4.09
CA TRP A 53 -11.13 6.77 4.94
C TRP A 53 -10.89 5.42 4.29
N ALA A 54 -11.17 5.28 3.00
CA ALA A 54 -10.88 4.05 2.26
C ALA A 54 -9.38 3.78 2.26
N MET A 55 -8.56 4.79 2.05
CA MET A 55 -7.10 4.68 2.07
C MET A 55 -6.62 4.17 3.43
N LEU A 56 -7.10 4.75 4.52
CA LEU A 56 -6.73 4.34 5.88
C LEU A 56 -7.10 2.87 6.14
N VAL A 57 -8.36 2.52 5.89
CA VAL A 57 -8.85 1.15 6.18
C VAL A 57 -8.09 0.12 5.34
N LEU A 58 -7.98 0.35 4.05
CA LEU A 58 -7.33 -0.61 3.15
C LEU A 58 -5.84 -0.74 3.42
N THR A 59 -5.17 0.37 3.74
CA THR A 59 -3.74 0.34 4.04
C THR A 59 -3.48 -0.39 5.36
N VAL A 60 -4.30 -0.17 6.38
CA VAL A 60 -4.18 -0.88 7.67
C VAL A 60 -4.38 -2.38 7.46
N ILE A 61 -5.41 -2.78 6.71
CA ILE A 61 -5.66 -4.18 6.41
C ILE A 61 -4.46 -4.80 5.70
N GLY A 62 -3.95 -4.12 4.68
CA GLY A 62 -2.80 -4.61 3.92
C GLY A 62 -1.55 -4.72 4.77
N LEU A 63 -1.29 -3.73 5.62
CA LEU A 63 -0.13 -3.71 6.50
C LEU A 63 -0.18 -4.84 7.53
N VAL A 64 -1.33 -5.07 8.15
CA VAL A 64 -1.52 -6.18 9.09
C VAL A 64 -1.31 -7.52 8.39
N GLY A 65 -1.94 -7.73 7.23
CA GLY A 65 -1.77 -8.96 6.46
C GLY A 65 -0.32 -9.19 6.04
N PHE A 66 0.35 -8.14 5.59
CA PHE A 66 1.76 -8.20 5.23
C PHE A 66 2.63 -8.60 6.42
N THR A 67 2.41 -7.97 7.58
CA THR A 67 3.17 -8.27 8.80
C THR A 67 2.98 -9.72 9.22
N LEU A 68 1.75 -10.24 9.14
CA LEU A 68 1.46 -11.64 9.51
C LEU A 68 2.15 -12.64 8.58
N THR A 69 2.43 -12.28 7.32
CA THR A 69 3.09 -13.16 6.36
C THR A 69 4.58 -12.90 6.22
N PHE A 70 5.14 -11.98 7.00
CA PHE A 70 6.51 -11.48 6.83
C PHE A 70 7.54 -12.59 6.81
N ASN A 71 7.38 -13.61 7.66
CA ASN A 71 8.32 -14.72 7.77
C ASN A 71 7.80 -16.02 7.16
N LYS A 72 6.60 -16.02 6.56
CA LYS A 72 5.95 -17.23 6.05
C LYS A 72 6.21 -17.46 4.57
N VAL A 73 6.47 -16.40 3.81
CA VAL A 73 6.69 -16.47 2.38
C VAL A 73 8.12 -16.01 2.09
N PRO A 74 8.92 -16.82 1.36
CA PRO A 74 10.29 -16.39 1.02
C PRO A 74 10.26 -15.20 0.07
N ARG A 75 10.79 -14.07 0.55
CA ARG A 75 10.93 -12.83 -0.22
C ARG A 75 12.21 -12.14 0.20
N ASP A 76 12.58 -11.10 -0.56
CA ASP A 76 13.71 -10.25 -0.24
C ASP A 76 13.37 -9.37 0.97
N LYS A 77 14.01 -9.62 2.09
CA LYS A 77 13.73 -8.90 3.35
C LYS A 77 13.92 -7.39 3.25
N PRO A 78 15.01 -6.87 2.66
CA PRO A 78 15.14 -5.42 2.49
C PRO A 78 14.01 -4.82 1.66
N PHE A 79 13.57 -5.51 0.61
CA PHE A 79 12.47 -5.06 -0.24
C PHE A 79 11.15 -5.03 0.53
N GLU A 80 10.88 -6.07 1.33
CA GLU A 80 9.69 -6.13 2.18
C GLU A 80 9.67 -4.96 3.19
N ARG A 81 10.81 -4.65 3.78
CA ARG A 81 10.91 -3.54 4.73
C ARG A 81 10.61 -2.20 4.09
N VAL A 82 11.03 -2.01 2.84
CA VAL A 82 10.72 -0.79 2.10
C VAL A 82 9.21 -0.66 1.89
N ILE A 83 8.55 -1.72 1.46
CA ILE A 83 7.09 -1.72 1.27
C ILE A 83 6.39 -1.45 2.60
N TRP A 84 6.81 -2.13 3.66
CA TRP A 84 6.24 -1.95 4.99
C TRP A 84 6.39 -0.50 5.48
N GLY A 85 7.57 0.08 5.28
CA GLY A 85 7.84 1.46 5.66
C GLY A 85 6.96 2.46 4.91
N VAL A 86 6.79 2.27 3.60
CA VAL A 86 5.91 3.13 2.78
C VAL A 86 4.46 3.00 3.24
N ASP A 87 4.00 1.78 3.52
CA ASP A 87 2.65 1.57 4.04
C ASP A 87 2.46 2.25 5.39
N ALA A 88 3.42 2.13 6.30
CA ALA A 88 3.36 2.77 7.61
C ALA A 88 3.31 4.30 7.48
N LEU A 89 4.13 4.88 6.60
CA LEU A 89 4.10 6.31 6.32
C LEU A 89 2.74 6.74 5.75
N THR A 90 2.16 5.93 4.90
CA THR A 90 0.85 6.20 4.32
C THR A 90 -0.22 6.22 5.40
N VAL A 91 -0.19 5.26 6.34
CA VAL A 91 -1.13 5.23 7.46
C VAL A 91 -0.97 6.48 8.33
N LEU A 92 0.26 6.82 8.71
CA LEU A 92 0.53 7.99 9.54
C LEU A 92 0.09 9.28 8.86
N GLY A 93 0.41 9.44 7.58
CA GLY A 93 0.01 10.64 6.82
C GLY A 93 -1.49 10.74 6.66
N THR A 94 -2.17 9.62 6.45
CA THR A 94 -3.63 9.59 6.30
C THR A 94 -4.31 9.95 7.62
N ILE A 95 -3.81 9.42 8.74
CA ILE A 95 -4.32 9.77 10.07
C ILE A 95 -4.13 11.27 10.31
N TRP A 96 -2.96 11.79 9.98
CA TRP A 96 -2.69 13.22 10.11
C TRP A 96 -3.73 14.06 9.36
N LEU A 97 -4.01 13.72 8.10
CA LEU A 97 -4.95 14.46 7.29
C LEU A 97 -6.40 14.33 7.77
N LEU A 98 -6.76 13.19 8.36
CA LEU A 98 -8.14 12.96 8.82
C LEU A 98 -8.44 13.59 10.18
N PHE A 99 -7.44 13.65 11.08
CA PHE A 99 -7.67 14.02 12.47
C PHE A 99 -6.98 15.31 12.88
N PHE A 100 -6.10 15.84 12.08
CA PHE A 100 -5.37 17.07 12.37
C PHE A 100 -5.42 18.04 11.19
#